data_4987e2872006e6a0d4b2678ed34455d7
#
_entry.id   4987e2872006e6a0d4b2678ed34455d7
#
_cell.length_a   1.000
_cell.length_b   1.000
_cell.length_c   1.000
_cell.angle_alpha   90.00
_cell.angle_beta   90.00
_cell.angle_gamma   90.00
#
_symmetry.space_group_name_H-M   'P 1'
#
loop_
_entity.id
_entity.type
_entity.pdbx_description
1 polymer ?
#
loop_
_entity_poly.entity_id
_entity_poly.type
_entity_poly.pdbx_seq_one_letter_code
_entity_poly.pdbx_strand_id
1 'polypeptide(L)'
;MPTDRTTGELLGAATRHSGSRCVALGLVSVAATGAGLLVPMALGRTLDLLLARSPATGWVLCCAGLVLLLTLLDACETVLAGTLDARTTAFLRRRVVGHVLAVGPRATARFGAGDLVARVVGSAAQAGTAPGARAALLASLAGPVGAVGALALIDPWLAAVFLAGAPALTLLLRSLARDTSACVADYQRAQGRIAAALTEAVGGARTIRAAGTAARDAARVLRPLPELSRAGRSMWRVQGRAAARATAVAPLLHLGVVAVAGLLLTRHQLSPGDVLAASRYAVLATGVGVLVGQLSALVRARTAAARLGEVLTEPTPAYGGHRLPRGGPGRLELRGVTARHGDRTVLDGVDLVVPGGTTLAVVGRSGAGKSLLAALAGRLTDPDRGEVLLDGVPLPALPRAELRAAIAQAFDRPALLGVTIEDTVSLGRASPARVREAARTARADDFVRRLPDGYATPCADAPHSGGEAQRLGLARAFAHDGRLLILDDALSSLDTITERQVTEAVFGAMTATRLVVAHRAATAARADTVAWLDGGRVRAVGTHAQLWRTAGYRAVFAAGEEPGAGAQADAGVTAEAGPEGRR
;
A
#
# COMPACT_ATOMS: atom_id res chain seq x y z
N MET A 1 -17.19 -11.48 5.77
CA MET A 1 -16.83 -12.48 6.80
C MET A 1 -15.52 -13.26 6.53
N PRO A 2 -15.00 -13.46 5.31
CA PRO A 2 -13.63 -13.98 5.14
C PRO A 2 -12.54 -13.03 5.65
N THR A 3 -12.75 -11.72 5.65
CA THR A 3 -11.85 -10.68 6.13
C THR A 3 -11.55 -10.73 7.64
N ASP A 4 -12.46 -11.22 8.47
CA ASP A 4 -12.25 -11.27 9.92
C ASP A 4 -11.28 -12.40 10.34
N ARG A 5 -11.32 -13.55 9.65
CA ARG A 5 -10.35 -14.64 9.89
C ARG A 5 -8.95 -14.25 9.50
N THR A 6 -8.78 -13.68 8.30
CA THR A 6 -7.47 -13.22 7.82
C THR A 6 -6.90 -12.10 8.67
N THR A 7 -7.74 -11.17 9.16
CA THR A 7 -7.33 -10.11 10.09
C THR A 7 -6.86 -10.70 11.43
N GLY A 8 -7.59 -11.69 11.98
CA GLY A 8 -7.22 -12.40 13.20
C GLY A 8 -5.91 -13.17 13.05
N GLU A 9 -5.73 -13.87 11.93
CA GLU A 9 -4.51 -14.62 11.61
C GLU A 9 -3.30 -13.70 11.43
N LEU A 10 -3.48 -12.56 10.76
CA LEU A 10 -2.44 -11.57 10.55
C LEU A 10 -1.95 -10.97 11.88
N LEU A 11 -2.88 -10.55 12.73
CA LEU A 11 -2.56 -10.02 14.06
C LEU A 11 -2.00 -11.10 15.00
N GLY A 12 -2.48 -12.34 14.89
CA GLY A 12 -1.94 -13.48 15.62
C GLY A 12 -0.53 -13.83 15.18
N ALA A 13 -0.23 -13.81 13.89
CA ALA A 13 1.12 -14.02 13.37
C ALA A 13 2.09 -12.90 13.82
N ALA A 14 1.63 -11.64 13.80
CA ALA A 14 2.38 -10.49 14.27
C ALA A 14 2.72 -10.59 15.77
N THR A 15 1.74 -11.02 16.59
CA THR A 15 1.93 -11.24 18.03
C THR A 15 2.90 -12.39 18.29
N ARG A 16 2.79 -13.52 17.57
CA ARG A 16 3.73 -14.65 17.70
C ARG A 16 5.16 -14.29 17.31
N HIS A 17 5.32 -13.49 16.25
CA HIS A 17 6.64 -13.02 15.81
C HIS A 17 7.38 -12.20 16.88
N SER A 18 6.64 -11.50 17.73
CA SER A 18 7.18 -10.64 18.79
C SER A 18 6.86 -11.15 20.20
N GLY A 19 6.55 -12.45 20.36
CA GLY A 19 5.98 -13.04 21.57
C GLY A 19 6.73 -12.76 22.86
N SER A 20 8.06 -12.92 22.88
CA SER A 20 8.88 -12.66 24.07
C SER A 20 8.79 -11.21 24.55
N ARG A 21 8.71 -10.25 23.62
CA ARG A 21 8.58 -8.83 23.96
C ARG A 21 7.17 -8.46 24.40
N CYS A 22 6.14 -9.09 23.84
CA CYS A 22 4.77 -8.93 24.33
C CYS A 22 4.67 -9.38 25.79
N VAL A 23 5.29 -10.50 26.13
CA VAL A 23 5.34 -11.01 27.51
C VAL A 23 6.15 -10.05 28.41
N ALA A 24 7.33 -9.61 27.96
CA ALA A 24 8.14 -8.66 28.73
C ALA A 24 7.39 -7.34 28.98
N LEU A 25 6.73 -6.78 27.95
CA LEU A 25 5.89 -5.60 28.09
C LEU A 25 4.77 -5.82 29.10
N GLY A 26 4.06 -6.95 29.01
CA GLY A 26 3.00 -7.32 29.95
C GLY A 26 3.51 -7.42 31.40
N LEU A 27 4.67 -8.04 31.63
CA LEU A 27 5.27 -8.15 32.95
C LEU A 27 5.67 -6.77 33.52
N VAL A 28 6.29 -5.92 32.70
CA VAL A 28 6.65 -4.56 33.10
C VAL A 28 5.41 -3.72 33.43
N SER A 29 4.36 -3.80 32.59
CA SER A 29 3.10 -3.10 32.85
C SER A 29 2.40 -3.57 34.13
N VAL A 30 2.41 -4.89 34.42
CA VAL A 30 1.88 -5.44 35.67
C VAL A 30 2.71 -4.98 36.87
N ALA A 31 4.03 -4.99 36.77
CA ALA A 31 4.92 -4.51 37.81
C ALA A 31 4.72 -3.01 38.09
N ALA A 32 4.60 -2.19 37.03
CA ALA A 32 4.30 -0.76 37.14
C ALA A 32 2.95 -0.49 37.81
N THR A 33 1.92 -1.25 37.42
CA THR A 33 0.59 -1.15 38.05
C THR A 33 0.64 -1.54 39.53
N GLY A 34 1.32 -2.65 39.86
CA GLY A 34 1.50 -3.10 41.25
C GLY A 34 2.24 -2.08 42.11
N ALA A 35 3.38 -1.55 41.59
CA ALA A 35 4.12 -0.48 42.28
C ALA A 35 3.26 0.77 42.47
N GLY A 36 2.48 1.16 41.45
CA GLY A 36 1.55 2.30 41.51
C GLY A 36 0.47 2.14 42.58
N LEU A 37 -0.01 0.92 42.80
CA LEU A 37 -0.99 0.62 43.86
C LEU A 37 -0.38 0.64 45.27
N LEU A 38 0.94 0.48 45.43
CA LEU A 38 1.61 0.56 46.74
C LEU A 38 1.86 2.01 47.17
N VAL A 39 1.95 2.97 46.25
CA VAL A 39 2.30 4.38 46.58
C VAL A 39 1.26 5.02 47.50
N PRO A 40 -0.08 4.93 47.29
CA PRO A 40 -1.05 5.53 48.19
C PRO A 40 -0.96 4.99 49.61
N MET A 41 -0.76 3.68 49.77
CA MET A 41 -0.59 3.05 51.09
C MET A 41 0.69 3.52 51.79
N ALA A 42 1.81 3.56 51.06
CA ALA A 42 3.09 4.02 51.61
C ALA A 42 3.01 5.50 52.06
N LEU A 43 2.34 6.34 51.26
CA LEU A 43 2.09 7.76 51.62
C LEU A 43 1.21 7.90 52.85
N GLY A 44 0.14 7.10 52.96
CA GLY A 44 -0.74 7.08 54.11
C GLY A 44 0.02 6.70 55.40
N ARG A 45 0.77 5.60 55.37
CA ARG A 45 1.59 5.18 56.51
C ARG A 45 2.67 6.20 56.89
N THR A 46 3.27 6.85 55.91
CA THR A 46 4.23 7.91 56.16
C THR A 46 3.58 9.09 56.92
N LEU A 47 2.37 9.47 56.47
CA LEU A 47 1.60 10.57 57.11
C LEU A 47 1.25 10.23 58.56
N ASP A 48 0.73 9.03 58.84
CA ASP A 48 0.35 8.59 60.18
C ASP A 48 1.55 8.61 61.15
N LEU A 49 2.71 8.12 60.72
CA LEU A 49 3.91 8.14 61.53
C LEU A 49 4.42 9.57 61.82
N LEU A 50 4.35 10.46 60.82
CA LEU A 50 4.72 11.88 61.02
C LEU A 50 3.80 12.57 61.99
N LEU A 51 2.47 12.33 61.91
CA LEU A 51 1.51 12.87 62.85
C LEU A 51 1.68 12.33 64.27
N ALA A 52 2.05 11.05 64.40
CA ALA A 52 2.39 10.40 65.65
C ALA A 52 3.77 10.82 66.21
N ARG A 53 4.53 11.69 65.50
CA ARG A 53 5.90 12.10 65.83
C ARG A 53 6.85 10.88 65.96
N SER A 54 6.57 9.81 65.29
CA SER A 54 7.39 8.57 65.23
C SER A 54 8.39 8.64 64.07
N PRO A 55 9.49 7.88 64.11
CA PRO A 55 10.50 7.90 63.05
C PRO A 55 9.90 7.36 61.71
N ALA A 56 9.70 8.28 60.75
CA ALA A 56 9.10 7.98 59.45
C ALA A 56 10.13 7.80 58.31
N THR A 57 11.44 7.91 58.62
CA THR A 57 12.51 7.92 57.61
C THR A 57 12.46 6.71 56.68
N GLY A 58 12.20 5.49 57.22
CA GLY A 58 12.12 4.27 56.41
C GLY A 58 10.99 4.32 55.38
N TRP A 59 9.82 4.85 55.76
CA TRP A 59 8.67 4.98 54.83
C TRP A 59 8.87 6.10 53.82
N VAL A 60 9.55 7.19 54.18
CA VAL A 60 9.95 8.23 53.23
C VAL A 60 10.90 7.68 52.17
N LEU A 61 11.90 6.89 52.57
CA LEU A 61 12.79 6.21 51.64
C LEU A 61 12.04 5.19 50.79
N CYS A 62 11.05 4.46 51.36
CA CYS A 62 10.19 3.56 50.59
C CYS A 62 9.37 4.32 49.52
N CYS A 63 8.76 5.45 49.86
CA CYS A 63 8.07 6.31 48.89
C CYS A 63 8.98 6.78 47.77
N ALA A 64 10.18 7.28 48.12
CA ALA A 64 11.20 7.71 47.15
C ALA A 64 11.61 6.54 46.22
N GLY A 65 11.86 5.37 46.79
CA GLY A 65 12.17 4.13 46.03
C GLY A 65 11.04 3.71 45.09
N LEU A 66 9.80 3.76 45.55
CA LEU A 66 8.63 3.45 44.70
C LEU A 66 8.49 4.44 43.55
N VAL A 67 8.67 5.72 43.77
CA VAL A 67 8.62 6.74 42.69
C VAL A 67 9.75 6.51 41.70
N LEU A 68 10.97 6.22 42.14
CA LEU A 68 12.08 5.89 41.26
C LEU A 68 11.81 4.63 40.47
N LEU A 69 11.30 3.57 41.11
CA LEU A 69 10.93 2.32 40.46
C LEU A 69 9.85 2.55 39.39
N LEU A 70 8.81 3.33 39.68
CA LEU A 70 7.77 3.67 38.72
C LEU A 70 8.34 4.41 37.50
N THR A 71 9.21 5.39 37.73
CA THR A 71 9.87 6.14 36.65
C THR A 71 10.70 5.20 35.74
N LEU A 72 11.44 4.27 36.34
CA LEU A 72 12.22 3.28 35.60
C LEU A 72 11.32 2.30 34.81
N LEU A 73 10.24 1.82 35.44
CA LEU A 73 9.30 0.91 34.79
C LEU A 73 8.58 1.61 33.63
N ASP A 74 8.17 2.86 33.76
CA ASP A 74 7.53 3.66 32.70
C ASP A 74 8.49 3.89 31.53
N ALA A 75 9.76 4.22 31.83
CA ALA A 75 10.78 4.32 30.80
C ALA A 75 11.00 2.99 30.05
N CYS A 76 11.08 1.87 30.79
CA CYS A 76 11.17 0.53 30.21
C CYS A 76 9.96 0.19 29.36
N GLU A 77 8.74 0.49 29.83
CA GLU A 77 7.50 0.26 29.11
C GLU A 77 7.48 1.04 27.78
N THR A 78 7.85 2.31 27.81
CA THR A 78 7.94 3.17 26.63
C THR A 78 8.91 2.61 25.58
N VAL A 79 10.11 2.20 25.98
CA VAL A 79 11.11 1.62 25.09
C VAL A 79 10.67 0.27 24.54
N LEU A 80 10.11 -0.61 25.39
CA LEU A 80 9.61 -1.92 24.97
C LEU A 80 8.45 -1.78 24.00
N ALA A 81 7.46 -0.92 24.28
CA ALA A 81 6.33 -0.66 23.41
C ALA A 81 6.79 -0.12 22.05
N GLY A 82 7.66 0.90 22.03
CA GLY A 82 8.17 1.48 20.79
C GLY A 82 8.96 0.48 19.95
N THR A 83 9.81 -0.34 20.57
CA THR A 83 10.57 -1.39 19.86
C THR A 83 9.68 -2.53 19.36
N LEU A 84 8.63 -2.88 20.10
CA LEU A 84 7.63 -3.85 19.72
C LEU A 84 6.86 -3.38 18.47
N ASP A 85 6.36 -2.15 18.51
CA ASP A 85 5.61 -1.53 17.41
C ASP A 85 6.45 -1.42 16.14
N ALA A 86 7.71 -0.99 16.25
CA ALA A 86 8.62 -0.90 15.12
C ALA A 86 8.88 -2.25 14.46
N ARG A 87 9.14 -3.31 15.25
CA ARG A 87 9.36 -4.67 14.71
C ARG A 87 8.12 -5.26 14.08
N THR A 88 6.97 -5.10 14.73
CA THR A 88 5.69 -5.59 14.20
C THR A 88 5.35 -4.89 12.90
N THR A 89 5.54 -3.57 12.84
CA THR A 89 5.38 -2.78 11.62
C THR A 89 6.30 -3.27 10.49
N ALA A 90 7.59 -3.48 10.78
CA ALA A 90 8.55 -4.00 9.81
C ALA A 90 8.17 -5.39 9.28
N PHE A 91 7.71 -6.28 10.17
CA PHE A 91 7.20 -7.61 9.79
C PHE A 91 5.99 -7.50 8.85
N LEU A 92 4.99 -6.68 9.18
CA LEU A 92 3.80 -6.47 8.36
C LEU A 92 4.15 -5.86 7.00
N ARG A 93 5.01 -4.83 6.97
CA ARG A 93 5.48 -4.23 5.71
C ARG A 93 6.16 -5.24 4.81
N ARG A 94 7.10 -6.02 5.35
CA ARG A 94 7.80 -7.05 4.58
C ARG A 94 6.84 -8.07 4.00
N ARG A 95 5.86 -8.52 4.77
CA ARG A 95 4.86 -9.49 4.34
C ARG A 95 3.96 -8.94 3.24
N VAL A 96 3.47 -7.70 3.39
CA VAL A 96 2.60 -7.06 2.39
C VAL A 96 3.37 -6.76 1.11
N VAL A 97 4.57 -6.18 1.21
CA VAL A 97 5.41 -5.90 0.02
C VAL A 97 5.74 -7.18 -0.72
N GLY A 98 6.18 -8.23 0.00
CA GLY A 98 6.46 -9.54 -0.62
C GLY A 98 5.24 -10.11 -1.33
N HIS A 99 4.05 -10.00 -0.74
CA HIS A 99 2.81 -10.47 -1.33
C HIS A 99 2.40 -9.66 -2.57
N VAL A 100 2.44 -8.32 -2.49
CA VAL A 100 2.15 -7.43 -3.63
C VAL A 100 3.04 -7.74 -4.83
N LEU A 101 4.35 -7.92 -4.58
CA LEU A 101 5.30 -8.30 -5.63
C LEU A 101 5.08 -9.74 -6.16
N ALA A 102 4.54 -10.63 -5.33
CA ALA A 102 4.18 -11.98 -5.78
C ALA A 102 2.91 -12.00 -6.63
N VAL A 103 1.89 -11.21 -6.26
CA VAL A 103 0.64 -11.03 -7.05
C VAL A 103 0.94 -10.31 -8.38
N GLY A 104 1.85 -9.34 -8.37
CA GLY A 104 2.27 -8.60 -9.57
C GLY A 104 1.23 -7.59 -10.07
N PRO A 105 1.06 -7.42 -11.41
CA PRO A 105 0.23 -6.34 -11.99
C PRO A 105 -1.23 -6.34 -11.56
N ARG A 106 -1.78 -7.50 -11.18
CA ARG A 106 -3.16 -7.59 -10.67
C ARG A 106 -3.36 -6.77 -9.39
N ALA A 107 -2.36 -6.71 -8.52
CA ALA A 107 -2.45 -5.93 -7.29
C ALA A 107 -2.59 -4.43 -7.58
N THR A 108 -1.80 -3.90 -8.51
CA THR A 108 -1.87 -2.48 -8.90
C THR A 108 -3.12 -2.15 -9.71
N ALA A 109 -3.63 -3.08 -10.51
CA ALA A 109 -4.88 -2.92 -11.25
C ALA A 109 -6.10 -2.84 -10.31
N ARG A 110 -6.10 -3.64 -9.21
CA ARG A 110 -7.23 -3.67 -8.27
C ARG A 110 -7.20 -2.54 -7.25
N PHE A 111 -6.04 -2.25 -6.65
CA PHE A 111 -5.92 -1.30 -5.55
C PHE A 111 -5.35 0.06 -5.96
N GLY A 112 -4.69 0.15 -7.11
CA GLY A 112 -3.92 1.33 -7.50
C GLY A 112 -2.62 1.51 -6.70
N ALA A 113 -1.60 2.12 -7.31
CA ALA A 113 -0.29 2.28 -6.69
C ALA A 113 -0.33 3.15 -5.42
N GLY A 114 -1.10 4.25 -5.44
CA GLY A 114 -1.23 5.17 -4.30
C GLY A 114 -1.88 4.52 -3.06
N ASP A 115 -2.93 3.70 -3.25
CA ASP A 115 -3.57 2.98 -2.12
C ASP A 115 -2.65 1.90 -1.57
N LEU A 116 -1.91 1.17 -2.42
CA LEU A 116 -0.91 0.19 -1.95
C LEU A 116 0.18 0.85 -1.11
N VAL A 117 0.71 1.99 -1.53
CA VAL A 117 1.69 2.77 -0.75
C VAL A 117 1.09 3.23 0.58
N ALA A 118 -0.15 3.78 0.57
CA ALA A 118 -0.83 4.20 1.79
C ALA A 118 -1.07 3.03 2.76
N ARG A 119 -1.35 1.84 2.26
CA ARG A 119 -1.50 0.62 3.08
C ARG A 119 -0.16 0.18 3.67
N VAL A 120 0.91 0.15 2.89
CA VAL A 120 2.24 -0.27 3.37
C VAL A 120 2.83 0.74 4.37
N VAL A 121 2.68 2.04 4.12
CA VAL A 121 3.26 3.08 4.99
C VAL A 121 2.37 3.35 6.21
N GLY A 122 1.08 3.65 5.98
CA GLY A 122 0.15 4.08 7.03
C GLY A 122 -0.54 2.92 7.74
N SER A 123 -1.24 2.04 6.98
CA SER A 123 -2.03 0.97 7.63
C SER A 123 -1.13 -0.07 8.31
N ALA A 124 0.06 -0.37 7.76
CA ALA A 124 0.99 -1.30 8.42
C ALA A 124 1.54 -0.72 9.74
N ALA A 125 1.80 0.59 9.81
CA ALA A 125 2.22 1.24 11.05
C ALA A 125 1.12 1.19 12.11
N GLN A 126 -0.12 1.51 11.73
CA GLN A 126 -1.26 1.44 12.66
C GLN A 126 -1.56 0.00 13.10
N ALA A 127 -1.53 -0.97 12.21
CA ALA A 127 -1.72 -2.39 12.56
C ALA A 127 -0.59 -2.92 13.45
N GLY A 128 0.62 -2.38 13.29
CA GLY A 128 1.81 -2.72 14.06
C GLY A 128 1.68 -2.42 15.54
N THR A 129 0.86 -1.45 15.93
CA THR A 129 0.61 -1.12 17.35
C THR A 129 -0.35 -2.09 18.06
N ALA A 130 -0.97 -3.04 17.34
CA ALA A 130 -1.99 -3.93 17.92
C ALA A 130 -1.49 -4.76 19.14
N PRO A 131 -0.28 -5.37 19.11
CA PRO A 131 0.22 -6.13 20.25
C PRO A 131 0.44 -5.25 21.49
N GLY A 132 1.04 -4.06 21.30
CA GLY A 132 1.26 -3.08 22.37
C GLY A 132 -0.07 -2.57 22.94
N ALA A 133 -1.03 -2.21 22.09
CA ALA A 133 -2.36 -1.77 22.52
C ALA A 133 -3.13 -2.84 23.30
N ARG A 134 -2.95 -4.14 22.98
CA ARG A 134 -3.56 -5.25 23.77
C ARG A 134 -2.95 -5.33 25.16
N ALA A 135 -1.62 -5.29 25.26
CA ALA A 135 -0.93 -5.32 26.55
C ALA A 135 -1.31 -4.10 27.41
N ALA A 136 -1.29 -2.92 26.84
CA ALA A 136 -1.70 -1.69 27.52
C ALA A 136 -3.18 -1.69 27.94
N LEU A 137 -4.07 -2.31 27.14
CA LEU A 137 -5.49 -2.46 27.50
C LEU A 137 -5.65 -3.35 28.74
N LEU A 138 -4.93 -4.47 28.81
CA LEU A 138 -4.98 -5.39 29.97
C LEU A 138 -4.40 -4.70 31.21
N ALA A 139 -3.29 -4.01 31.08
CA ALA A 139 -2.68 -3.25 32.17
C ALA A 139 -3.58 -2.11 32.67
N SER A 140 -4.26 -1.40 31.75
CA SER A 140 -5.17 -0.30 32.10
C SER A 140 -6.42 -0.76 32.86
N LEU A 141 -6.77 -2.04 32.83
CA LEU A 141 -7.83 -2.63 33.65
C LEU A 141 -7.36 -2.98 35.06
N ALA A 142 -6.09 -3.40 35.21
CA ALA A 142 -5.56 -3.85 36.48
C ALA A 142 -5.47 -2.71 37.52
N GLY A 143 -5.15 -1.48 37.09
CA GLY A 143 -5.06 -0.31 37.96
C GLY A 143 -6.37 0.04 38.68
N PRO A 144 -7.45 0.33 37.94
CA PRO A 144 -8.77 0.60 38.54
C PRO A 144 -9.32 -0.55 39.39
N VAL A 145 -9.18 -1.80 38.92
CA VAL A 145 -9.62 -2.98 39.69
C VAL A 145 -8.83 -3.12 40.99
N GLY A 146 -7.51 -2.97 40.93
CA GLY A 146 -6.64 -2.99 42.10
C GLY A 146 -6.93 -1.84 43.08
N ALA A 147 -7.22 -0.64 42.56
CA ALA A 147 -7.58 0.50 43.39
C ALA A 147 -8.91 0.32 44.12
N VAL A 148 -9.93 -0.25 43.47
CA VAL A 148 -11.19 -0.63 44.12
C VAL A 148 -10.97 -1.70 45.17
N GLY A 149 -10.14 -2.71 44.86
CA GLY A 149 -9.72 -3.72 45.85
C GLY A 149 -9.02 -3.12 47.05
N ALA A 150 -8.11 -2.16 46.84
CA ALA A 150 -7.41 -1.46 47.91
C ALA A 150 -8.37 -0.61 48.77
N LEU A 151 -9.37 0.05 48.15
CA LEU A 151 -10.44 0.75 48.89
C LEU A 151 -11.22 -0.22 49.77
N ALA A 152 -11.57 -1.42 49.26
CA ALA A 152 -12.28 -2.44 50.03
C ALA A 152 -11.47 -2.99 51.21
N LEU A 153 -10.13 -3.05 51.06
CA LEU A 153 -9.23 -3.47 52.13
C LEU A 153 -9.07 -2.41 53.23
N ILE A 154 -9.19 -1.13 52.89
CA ILE A 154 -9.19 -0.03 53.87
C ILE A 154 -10.54 -0.06 54.65
N ASP A 155 -11.64 0.04 53.91
CA ASP A 155 -12.99 -0.09 54.45
C ASP A 155 -13.99 -0.46 53.35
N PRO A 156 -14.86 -1.46 53.54
CA PRO A 156 -15.84 -1.90 52.53
C PRO A 156 -16.81 -0.79 52.07
N TRP A 157 -17.15 0.18 52.93
CA TRP A 157 -18.03 1.31 52.57
C TRP A 157 -17.42 2.22 51.52
N LEU A 158 -16.08 2.39 51.52
CA LEU A 158 -15.37 3.21 50.52
C LEU A 158 -15.49 2.59 49.13
N ALA A 159 -15.32 1.27 49.04
CA ALA A 159 -15.51 0.54 47.79
C ALA A 159 -16.99 0.56 47.36
N ALA A 160 -17.93 0.40 48.28
CA ALA A 160 -19.35 0.41 47.97
C ALA A 160 -19.81 1.76 47.40
N VAL A 161 -19.36 2.88 47.95
CA VAL A 161 -19.64 4.22 47.42
C VAL A 161 -19.07 4.41 46.03
N PHE A 162 -17.84 3.97 45.81
CA PHE A 162 -17.22 4.05 44.47
C PHE A 162 -17.99 3.20 43.46
N LEU A 163 -18.32 1.93 43.81
CA LEU A 163 -19.06 1.01 42.95
C LEU A 163 -20.49 1.50 42.66
N ALA A 164 -21.15 2.16 43.59
CA ALA A 164 -22.48 2.77 43.37
C ALA A 164 -22.44 3.85 42.28
N GLY A 165 -21.34 4.58 42.17
CA GLY A 165 -21.14 5.58 41.12
C GLY A 165 -20.52 5.05 39.80
N ALA A 166 -19.94 3.86 39.82
CA ALA A 166 -19.29 3.27 38.65
C ALA A 166 -20.19 3.08 37.41
N PRO A 167 -21.51 2.76 37.52
CA PRO A 167 -22.43 2.73 36.40
C PRO A 167 -22.52 4.07 35.65
N ALA A 168 -22.57 5.19 36.34
CA ALA A 168 -22.60 6.52 35.73
C ALA A 168 -21.34 6.80 34.92
N LEU A 169 -20.17 6.43 35.46
CA LEU A 169 -18.89 6.53 34.76
C LEU A 169 -18.85 5.61 33.51
N THR A 170 -19.36 4.39 33.65
CA THR A 170 -19.39 3.41 32.54
C THR A 170 -20.31 3.88 31.40
N LEU A 171 -21.49 4.40 31.71
CA LEU A 171 -22.44 4.98 30.74
C LEU A 171 -21.83 6.18 30.01
N LEU A 172 -21.16 7.06 30.76
CA LEU A 172 -20.44 8.21 30.20
C LEU A 172 -19.37 7.76 29.18
N LEU A 173 -18.57 6.79 29.53
CA LEU A 173 -17.49 6.28 28.67
C LEU A 173 -18.01 5.58 27.42
N ARG A 174 -19.10 4.82 27.54
CA ARG A 174 -19.76 4.19 26.40
C ARG A 174 -20.33 5.23 25.43
N SER A 175 -20.99 6.28 25.94
CA SER A 175 -21.51 7.37 25.08
C SER A 175 -20.36 8.08 24.35
N LEU A 176 -19.29 8.41 25.07
CA LEU A 176 -18.09 9.03 24.50
C LEU A 176 -17.47 8.19 23.39
N ALA A 177 -17.28 6.90 23.62
CA ALA A 177 -16.66 6.00 22.63
C ALA A 177 -17.49 5.88 21.35
N ARG A 178 -18.83 5.82 21.46
CA ARG A 178 -19.73 5.75 20.30
C ARG A 178 -19.76 7.04 19.51
N ASP A 179 -19.95 8.17 20.20
CA ASP A 179 -20.10 9.49 19.56
C ASP A 179 -18.80 9.93 18.87
N THR A 180 -17.65 9.66 19.50
CA THR A 180 -16.34 10.01 18.94
C THR A 180 -16.02 9.21 17.69
N SER A 181 -16.32 7.90 17.66
CA SER A 181 -15.97 7.05 16.53
C SER A 181 -16.69 7.44 15.23
N ALA A 182 -17.97 7.81 15.33
CA ALA A 182 -18.76 8.26 14.17
C ALA A 182 -18.23 9.58 13.59
N CYS A 183 -17.98 10.58 14.45
CA CYS A 183 -17.48 11.89 14.03
C CYS A 183 -16.08 11.82 13.41
N VAL A 184 -15.18 10.97 13.94
CA VAL A 184 -13.84 10.75 13.39
C VAL A 184 -13.91 10.13 12.01
N ALA A 185 -14.81 9.17 11.80
CA ALA A 185 -14.99 8.53 10.48
C ALA A 185 -15.45 9.53 9.42
N ASP A 186 -16.39 10.42 9.75
CA ASP A 186 -16.87 11.47 8.84
C ASP A 186 -15.77 12.47 8.48
N TYR A 187 -15.01 12.90 9.48
CA TYR A 187 -13.87 13.79 9.30
C TYR A 187 -12.82 13.18 8.38
N GLN A 188 -12.43 11.91 8.62
CA GLN A 188 -11.45 11.21 7.81
C GLN A 188 -11.94 10.99 6.37
N ARG A 189 -13.23 10.72 6.15
CA ARG A 189 -13.81 10.59 4.80
C ARG A 189 -13.71 11.90 4.01
N ALA A 190 -14.06 13.02 4.64
CA ALA A 190 -13.98 14.34 4.01
C ALA A 190 -12.52 14.71 3.69
N GLN A 191 -11.58 14.46 4.62
CA GLN A 191 -10.14 14.69 4.44
C GLN A 191 -9.58 13.83 3.29
N GLY A 192 -9.98 12.55 3.21
CA GLY A 192 -9.57 11.64 2.14
C GLY A 192 -9.99 12.12 0.75
N ARG A 193 -11.20 12.69 0.61
CA ARG A 193 -11.65 13.28 -0.67
C ARG A 193 -10.81 14.49 -1.10
N ILE A 194 -10.45 15.37 -0.14
CA ILE A 194 -9.57 16.50 -0.43
C ILE A 194 -8.19 16.01 -0.86
N ALA A 195 -7.63 15.03 -0.15
CA ALA A 195 -6.33 14.46 -0.47
C ALA A 195 -6.31 13.81 -1.87
N ALA A 196 -7.35 13.06 -2.22
CA ALA A 196 -7.49 12.44 -3.54
C ALA A 196 -7.57 13.51 -4.66
N ALA A 197 -8.39 14.53 -4.48
CA ALA A 197 -8.52 15.63 -5.45
C ALA A 197 -7.23 16.45 -5.58
N LEU A 198 -6.47 16.63 -4.48
CA LEU A 198 -5.17 17.31 -4.50
C LEU A 198 -4.13 16.46 -5.27
N THR A 199 -4.08 15.17 -5.04
CA THR A 199 -3.18 14.26 -5.78
C THR A 199 -3.44 14.32 -7.28
N GLU A 200 -4.72 14.33 -7.69
CA GLU A 200 -5.11 14.51 -9.10
C GLU A 200 -4.65 15.86 -9.65
N ALA A 201 -4.88 16.95 -8.91
CA ALA A 201 -4.47 18.31 -9.33
C ALA A 201 -2.95 18.45 -9.44
N VAL A 202 -2.18 17.86 -8.51
CA VAL A 202 -0.71 17.85 -8.57
C VAL A 202 -0.22 17.04 -9.78
N GLY A 203 -0.84 15.88 -10.06
CA GLY A 203 -0.54 15.10 -11.27
C GLY A 203 -0.84 15.88 -12.56
N GLY A 204 -1.88 16.71 -12.56
CA GLY A 204 -2.27 17.58 -13.68
C GLY A 204 -1.68 18.99 -13.65
N ALA A 205 -0.70 19.30 -12.81
CA ALA A 205 -0.23 20.65 -12.54
C ALA A 205 0.24 21.41 -13.81
N ARG A 206 0.88 20.71 -14.76
CA ARG A 206 1.29 21.30 -16.06
C ARG A 206 0.08 21.74 -16.87
N THR A 207 -0.97 20.90 -16.94
CA THR A 207 -2.21 21.19 -17.68
C THR A 207 -2.95 22.36 -17.03
N ILE A 208 -3.09 22.35 -15.70
CA ILE A 208 -3.72 23.42 -14.92
C ILE A 208 -3.02 24.75 -15.15
N ARG A 209 -1.68 24.75 -15.15
CA ARG A 209 -0.89 25.96 -15.40
C ARG A 209 -1.01 26.44 -16.85
N ALA A 210 -0.93 25.54 -17.81
CA ALA A 210 -1.08 25.85 -19.22
C ALA A 210 -2.46 26.42 -19.58
N ALA A 211 -3.51 25.85 -18.95
CA ALA A 211 -4.89 26.28 -19.14
C ALA A 211 -5.27 27.53 -18.31
N GLY A 212 -4.42 28.00 -17.39
CA GLY A 212 -4.73 29.12 -16.51
C GLY A 212 -5.86 28.88 -15.50
N THR A 213 -6.20 27.60 -15.20
CA THR A 213 -7.38 27.23 -14.42
C THR A 213 -7.11 27.04 -12.91
N ALA A 214 -5.97 27.53 -12.39
CA ALA A 214 -5.53 27.29 -11.02
C ALA A 214 -6.58 27.65 -9.95
N ALA A 215 -7.27 28.79 -10.09
CA ALA A 215 -8.32 29.20 -9.13
C ALA A 215 -9.53 28.27 -9.17
N ARG A 216 -9.96 27.83 -10.36
CA ARG A 216 -11.07 26.88 -10.55
C ARG A 216 -10.73 25.50 -9.96
N ASP A 217 -9.52 25.01 -10.21
CA ASP A 217 -9.07 23.73 -9.72
C ASP A 217 -8.84 23.75 -8.20
N ALA A 218 -8.33 24.85 -7.63
CA ALA A 218 -8.28 25.04 -6.18
C ALA A 218 -9.67 24.98 -5.54
N ALA A 219 -10.67 25.65 -6.13
CA ALA A 219 -12.05 25.57 -5.67
C ALA A 219 -12.62 24.15 -5.78
N ARG A 220 -12.28 23.41 -6.83
CA ARG A 220 -12.67 21.99 -7.00
C ARG A 220 -12.07 21.10 -5.91
N VAL A 221 -10.78 21.23 -5.63
CA VAL A 221 -10.07 20.48 -4.58
C VAL A 221 -10.66 20.79 -3.20
N LEU A 222 -10.99 22.05 -2.93
CA LEU A 222 -11.52 22.49 -1.64
C LEU A 222 -13.06 22.37 -1.51
N ARG A 223 -13.74 21.87 -2.53
CA ARG A 223 -15.20 21.68 -2.50
C ARG A 223 -15.70 20.89 -1.27
N PRO A 224 -15.00 19.85 -0.75
CA PRO A 224 -15.41 19.15 0.47
C PRO A 224 -15.08 19.91 1.77
N LEU A 225 -14.41 21.06 1.74
CA LEU A 225 -13.98 21.82 2.92
C LEU A 225 -15.13 22.19 3.87
N PRO A 226 -16.35 22.60 3.40
CA PRO A 226 -17.48 22.86 4.29
C PRO A 226 -17.93 21.61 5.07
N GLU A 227 -17.84 20.42 4.46
CA GLU A 227 -18.17 19.16 5.14
C GLU A 227 -17.10 18.81 6.16
N LEU A 228 -15.82 18.96 5.82
CA LEU A 228 -14.71 18.78 6.75
C LEU A 228 -14.85 19.70 7.97
N SER A 229 -15.20 20.98 7.74
CA SER A 229 -15.43 21.95 8.81
C SER A 229 -16.63 21.59 9.69
N ARG A 230 -17.72 21.10 9.12
CA ARG A 230 -18.88 20.61 9.89
C ARG A 230 -18.54 19.40 10.73
N ALA A 231 -17.85 18.40 10.14
CA ALA A 231 -17.40 17.21 10.84
C ALA A 231 -16.40 17.55 11.96
N GLY A 232 -15.47 18.46 11.71
CA GLY A 232 -14.52 18.96 12.72
C GLY A 232 -15.22 19.65 13.88
N ARG A 233 -16.16 20.56 13.61
CA ARG A 233 -16.96 21.21 14.67
C ARG A 233 -17.83 20.22 15.45
N SER A 234 -18.37 19.20 14.78
CA SER A 234 -19.12 18.13 15.46
C SER A 234 -18.21 17.32 16.39
N MET A 235 -17.02 16.97 15.92
CA MET A 235 -16.00 16.25 16.70
C MET A 235 -15.62 17.05 17.97
N TRP A 236 -15.32 18.34 17.82
CA TRP A 236 -14.98 19.20 18.97
C TRP A 236 -16.14 19.38 19.96
N ARG A 237 -17.39 19.49 19.47
CA ARG A 237 -18.57 19.53 20.33
C ARG A 237 -18.78 18.24 21.12
N VAL A 238 -18.59 17.09 20.47
CA VAL A 238 -18.67 15.78 21.14
C VAL A 238 -17.57 15.64 22.18
N GLN A 239 -16.32 15.98 21.84
CA GLN A 239 -15.21 15.96 22.79
C GLN A 239 -15.41 16.93 23.96
N GLY A 240 -15.86 18.16 23.67
CA GLY A 240 -16.12 19.16 24.71
C GLY A 240 -17.22 18.72 25.69
N ARG A 241 -18.35 18.16 25.18
CA ARG A 241 -19.42 17.62 26.05
C ARG A 241 -18.93 16.43 26.88
N ALA A 242 -18.13 15.59 26.29
CA ALA A 242 -17.56 14.43 26.97
C ALA A 242 -16.56 14.84 28.04
N ALA A 243 -15.68 15.78 27.75
CA ALA A 243 -14.76 16.35 28.73
C ALA A 243 -15.50 17.01 29.88
N ALA A 244 -16.52 17.86 29.59
CA ALA A 244 -17.34 18.50 30.62
C ALA A 244 -18.03 17.49 31.54
N ARG A 245 -18.62 16.43 30.99
CA ARG A 245 -19.25 15.36 31.80
C ARG A 245 -18.23 14.58 32.61
N ALA A 246 -17.07 14.26 32.03
CA ALA A 246 -16.00 13.56 32.74
C ALA A 246 -15.44 14.41 33.90
N THR A 247 -15.28 15.72 33.66
CA THR A 247 -14.83 16.68 34.68
C THR A 247 -15.86 16.85 35.81
N ALA A 248 -17.14 16.54 35.58
CA ALA A 248 -18.16 16.57 36.63
C ALA A 248 -18.23 15.24 37.40
N VAL A 249 -18.24 14.09 36.72
CA VAL A 249 -18.50 12.78 37.35
C VAL A 249 -17.32 12.30 38.18
N ALA A 250 -16.09 12.42 37.69
CA ALA A 250 -14.91 11.91 38.39
C ALA A 250 -14.65 12.62 39.73
N PRO A 251 -14.70 13.97 39.82
CA PRO A 251 -14.58 14.65 41.10
C PRO A 251 -15.72 14.36 42.07
N LEU A 252 -16.98 14.18 41.58
CA LEU A 252 -18.10 13.82 42.46
C LEU A 252 -17.88 12.44 43.10
N LEU A 253 -17.41 11.47 42.34
CA LEU A 253 -17.05 10.16 42.88
C LEU A 253 -15.91 10.27 43.91
N HIS A 254 -14.88 11.04 43.56
CA HIS A 254 -13.78 11.31 44.47
C HIS A 254 -14.26 11.97 45.78
N LEU A 255 -15.07 13.03 45.67
CA LEU A 255 -15.64 13.71 46.84
C LEU A 255 -16.53 12.78 47.67
N GLY A 256 -17.32 11.91 47.05
CA GLY A 256 -18.11 10.90 47.74
C GLY A 256 -17.27 9.95 48.58
N VAL A 257 -16.16 9.43 48.00
CA VAL A 257 -15.24 8.58 48.75
C VAL A 257 -14.56 9.33 49.89
N VAL A 258 -14.09 10.57 49.64
CA VAL A 258 -13.44 11.42 50.66
C VAL A 258 -14.44 11.80 51.77
N ALA A 259 -15.69 12.12 51.44
CA ALA A 259 -16.72 12.45 52.45
C ALA A 259 -17.01 11.26 53.38
N VAL A 260 -17.13 10.03 52.81
CA VAL A 260 -17.31 8.82 53.63
C VAL A 260 -16.06 8.51 54.45
N ALA A 261 -14.87 8.63 53.85
CA ALA A 261 -13.59 8.45 54.58
C ALA A 261 -13.47 9.47 55.74
N GLY A 262 -13.86 10.74 55.54
CA GLY A 262 -13.91 11.77 56.58
C GLY A 262 -14.92 11.44 57.69
N LEU A 263 -16.08 10.90 57.34
CA LEU A 263 -17.07 10.45 58.35
C LEU A 263 -16.54 9.29 59.18
N LEU A 264 -15.86 8.31 58.56
CA LEU A 264 -15.25 7.18 59.23
C LEU A 264 -14.06 7.64 60.12
N LEU A 265 -13.32 8.67 59.71
CA LEU A 265 -12.27 9.31 60.51
C LEU A 265 -12.84 9.94 61.78
N THR A 266 -13.96 10.68 61.70
CA THR A 266 -14.62 11.29 62.88
C THR A 266 -15.16 10.24 63.85
N ARG A 267 -15.45 9.01 63.36
CA ARG A 267 -15.83 7.85 64.16
C ARG A 267 -14.62 7.05 64.69
N HIS A 268 -13.40 7.53 64.48
CA HIS A 268 -12.17 6.86 64.87
C HIS A 268 -11.97 5.48 64.27
N GLN A 269 -12.60 5.18 63.10
CA GLN A 269 -12.49 3.93 62.39
C GLN A 269 -11.38 3.94 61.36
N LEU A 270 -10.94 5.11 60.90
CA LEU A 270 -9.81 5.31 59.99
C LEU A 270 -8.78 6.26 60.54
N SER A 271 -7.52 6.13 60.15
CA SER A 271 -6.45 7.09 60.40
C SER A 271 -6.47 8.24 59.36
N PRO A 272 -5.82 9.38 59.62
CA PRO A 272 -5.59 10.43 58.62
C PRO A 272 -4.85 9.91 57.39
N GLY A 273 -3.90 8.96 57.57
CA GLY A 273 -3.19 8.31 56.49
C GLY A 273 -4.09 7.44 55.61
N ASP A 274 -5.09 6.74 56.23
CA ASP A 274 -6.03 5.94 55.47
C ASP A 274 -6.95 6.83 54.60
N VAL A 275 -7.33 8.03 55.09
CA VAL A 275 -8.09 8.99 54.28
C VAL A 275 -7.26 9.49 53.09
N LEU A 276 -5.97 9.76 53.27
CA LEU A 276 -5.10 10.14 52.18
C LEU A 276 -4.96 9.01 51.16
N ALA A 277 -4.75 7.78 51.62
CA ALA A 277 -4.64 6.61 50.76
C ALA A 277 -5.95 6.37 49.98
N ALA A 278 -7.11 6.44 50.65
CA ALA A 278 -8.42 6.29 50.01
C ALA A 278 -8.67 7.36 48.93
N SER A 279 -8.33 8.62 49.23
CA SER A 279 -8.37 9.72 48.25
C SER A 279 -7.54 9.40 47.00
N ARG A 280 -6.32 8.92 47.15
CA ARG A 280 -5.43 8.54 46.03
C ARG A 280 -5.95 7.32 45.26
N TYR A 281 -6.46 6.30 45.95
CA TYR A 281 -7.08 5.16 45.28
C TYR A 281 -8.35 5.54 44.54
N ALA A 282 -9.18 6.43 45.04
CA ALA A 282 -10.35 6.94 44.33
C ALA A 282 -9.93 7.61 43.00
N VAL A 283 -8.85 8.40 42.98
CA VAL A 283 -8.31 8.98 41.75
C VAL A 283 -7.81 7.89 40.79
N LEU A 284 -7.07 6.90 41.25
CA LEU A 284 -6.59 5.79 40.42
C LEU A 284 -7.77 4.97 39.84
N ALA A 285 -8.81 4.73 40.62
CA ALA A 285 -10.00 4.01 40.18
C ALA A 285 -10.79 4.77 39.09
N THR A 286 -10.76 6.11 39.09
CA THR A 286 -11.37 6.92 38.02
C THR A 286 -10.54 7.00 36.73
N GLY A 287 -9.33 6.43 36.67
CA GLY A 287 -8.42 6.43 35.52
C GLY A 287 -8.92 5.71 34.27
N VAL A 288 -10.20 5.39 34.18
CA VAL A 288 -10.90 4.68 33.07
C VAL A 288 -10.78 5.43 31.73
N GLY A 289 -10.44 6.71 31.72
CA GLY A 289 -10.20 7.48 30.49
C GLY A 289 -9.07 6.88 29.62
N VAL A 290 -8.03 6.33 30.26
CA VAL A 290 -6.93 5.63 29.59
C VAL A 290 -7.44 4.38 28.85
N LEU A 291 -8.37 3.64 29.46
CA LEU A 291 -9.01 2.47 28.88
C LEU A 291 -9.68 2.75 27.54
N VAL A 292 -10.42 3.87 27.44
CA VAL A 292 -11.06 4.30 26.18
C VAL A 292 -10.03 4.60 25.11
N GLY A 293 -8.93 5.25 25.49
CA GLY A 293 -7.80 5.52 24.58
C GLY A 293 -7.21 4.22 24.01
N GLN A 294 -6.93 3.25 24.88
CA GLN A 294 -6.36 1.95 24.47
C GLN A 294 -7.33 1.11 23.63
N LEU A 295 -8.62 1.09 24.00
CA LEU A 295 -9.64 0.41 23.20
C LEU A 295 -9.75 1.04 21.81
N SER A 296 -9.75 2.37 21.73
CA SER A 296 -9.76 3.09 20.45
C SER A 296 -8.52 2.81 19.61
N ALA A 297 -7.34 2.73 20.22
CA ALA A 297 -6.10 2.34 19.55
C ALA A 297 -6.20 0.92 18.99
N LEU A 298 -6.73 -0.03 19.76
CA LEU A 298 -6.93 -1.41 19.32
C LEU A 298 -7.93 -1.51 18.16
N VAL A 299 -9.03 -0.76 18.19
CA VAL A 299 -10.01 -0.70 17.10
C VAL A 299 -9.35 -0.15 15.83
N ARG A 300 -8.61 0.95 15.91
CA ARG A 300 -7.86 1.49 14.76
C ARG A 300 -6.85 0.49 14.20
N ALA A 301 -6.11 -0.18 15.06
CA ALA A 301 -5.15 -1.20 14.64
C ALA A 301 -5.82 -2.38 13.93
N ARG A 302 -6.98 -2.84 14.41
CA ARG A 302 -7.79 -3.90 13.76
C ARG A 302 -8.31 -3.45 12.40
N THR A 303 -8.84 -2.24 12.28
CA THR A 303 -9.32 -1.67 11.01
C THR A 303 -8.18 -1.56 9.99
N ALA A 304 -7.01 -1.09 10.44
CA ALA A 304 -5.83 -1.04 9.59
C ALA A 304 -5.35 -2.44 9.15
N ALA A 305 -5.38 -3.42 10.05
CA ALA A 305 -5.04 -4.81 9.73
C ALA A 305 -6.04 -5.44 8.74
N ALA A 306 -7.34 -5.09 8.82
CA ALA A 306 -8.34 -5.54 7.85
C ALA A 306 -8.02 -5.02 6.45
N ARG A 307 -7.63 -3.75 6.30
CA ARG A 307 -7.19 -3.18 5.02
C ARG A 307 -5.95 -3.86 4.44
N LEU A 308 -5.01 -4.32 5.29
CA LEU A 308 -3.88 -5.14 4.84
C LEU A 308 -4.33 -6.55 4.45
N GLY A 309 -5.30 -7.11 5.19
CA GLY A 309 -5.89 -8.41 4.91
C GLY A 309 -6.52 -8.49 3.52
N GLU A 310 -7.20 -7.42 3.07
CA GLU A 310 -7.75 -7.34 1.71
C GLU A 310 -6.68 -7.55 0.63
N VAL A 311 -5.48 -6.97 0.81
CA VAL A 311 -4.37 -7.18 -0.12
C VAL A 311 -3.83 -8.60 -0.04
N LEU A 312 -3.67 -9.13 1.18
CA LEU A 312 -3.12 -10.46 1.41
C LEU A 312 -4.05 -11.60 0.99
N THR A 313 -5.33 -11.32 0.75
CA THR A 313 -6.30 -12.29 0.21
C THR A 313 -6.27 -12.40 -1.31
N GLU A 314 -5.54 -11.50 -2.00
CA GLU A 314 -5.36 -11.64 -3.45
C GLU A 314 -4.62 -12.93 -3.78
N PRO A 315 -5.14 -13.73 -4.72
CA PRO A 315 -4.48 -14.97 -5.08
C PRO A 315 -3.14 -14.68 -5.79
N THR A 316 -2.09 -15.31 -5.30
CA THR A 316 -0.80 -15.31 -6.00
C THR A 316 -0.83 -16.35 -7.12
N PRO A 317 -0.20 -16.07 -8.28
CA PRO A 317 -0.07 -17.06 -9.35
C PRO A 317 0.58 -18.35 -8.82
N ALA A 318 -0.05 -19.49 -9.07
CA ALA A 318 0.51 -20.79 -8.73
C ALA A 318 1.57 -21.17 -9.75
N TYR A 319 2.64 -21.85 -9.31
CA TYR A 319 3.73 -22.36 -10.14
C TYR A 319 3.90 -23.84 -9.88
N GLY A 320 4.12 -24.61 -10.97
CA GLY A 320 4.37 -26.05 -10.90
C GLY A 320 5.84 -26.43 -10.80
N GLY A 321 6.13 -27.72 -11.03
CA GLY A 321 7.47 -28.29 -10.98
C GLY A 321 7.93 -28.90 -12.32
N HIS A 322 7.14 -28.76 -13.42
CA HIS A 322 7.53 -29.26 -14.72
C HIS A 322 8.67 -28.44 -15.32
N ARG A 323 9.51 -29.08 -16.11
CA ARG A 323 10.62 -28.42 -16.77
C ARG A 323 10.41 -28.32 -18.26
N LEU A 324 10.95 -27.27 -18.87
CA LEU A 324 10.99 -27.12 -20.31
C LEU A 324 11.94 -28.18 -20.92
N PRO A 325 11.62 -28.72 -22.11
CA PRO A 325 12.52 -29.59 -22.83
C PRO A 325 13.88 -28.92 -23.04
N ARG A 326 14.99 -29.67 -22.89
CA ARG A 326 16.32 -29.15 -23.15
C ARG A 326 16.47 -28.84 -24.66
N GLY A 327 16.99 -27.65 -24.99
CA GLY A 327 17.14 -27.21 -26.38
C GLY A 327 15.82 -26.95 -27.12
N GLY A 328 14.70 -26.75 -26.39
CA GLY A 328 13.41 -26.41 -27.01
C GLY A 328 13.49 -25.10 -27.80
N PRO A 329 12.84 -25.03 -28.97
CA PRO A 329 12.93 -23.89 -29.88
C PRO A 329 12.16 -22.64 -29.44
N GLY A 330 11.45 -22.72 -28.31
CA GLY A 330 10.62 -21.62 -27.83
C GLY A 330 9.25 -21.53 -28.52
N ARG A 331 8.67 -22.64 -28.97
CA ARG A 331 7.35 -22.70 -29.59
C ARG A 331 6.29 -22.22 -28.59
N LEU A 332 5.54 -21.16 -28.94
CA LEU A 332 4.45 -20.62 -28.13
C LEU A 332 3.09 -21.07 -28.71
N GLU A 333 2.21 -21.57 -27.86
CA GLU A 333 0.85 -21.96 -28.25
C GLU A 333 -0.16 -21.35 -27.29
N LEU A 334 -1.20 -20.75 -27.83
CA LEU A 334 -2.43 -20.35 -27.12
C LEU A 334 -3.55 -21.27 -27.62
N ARG A 335 -4.26 -21.93 -26.70
CA ARG A 335 -5.34 -22.87 -27.01
C ARG A 335 -6.63 -22.44 -26.33
N GLY A 336 -7.62 -22.04 -27.12
CA GLY A 336 -8.94 -21.61 -26.65
C GLY A 336 -8.91 -20.49 -25.61
N VAL A 337 -7.94 -19.58 -25.71
CA VAL A 337 -7.66 -18.58 -24.68
C VAL A 337 -8.75 -17.52 -24.64
N THR A 338 -9.44 -17.43 -23.51
CA THR A 338 -10.42 -16.38 -23.21
C THR A 338 -9.92 -15.57 -22.01
N ALA A 339 -9.95 -14.24 -22.12
CA ALA A 339 -9.52 -13.35 -21.05
C ALA A 339 -10.41 -12.11 -20.95
N ARG A 340 -10.70 -11.69 -19.71
CA ARG A 340 -11.56 -10.57 -19.36
C ARG A 340 -10.78 -9.43 -18.73
N HIS A 341 -11.30 -8.24 -18.90
CA HIS A 341 -10.87 -7.06 -18.14
C HIS A 341 -12.08 -6.45 -17.44
N GLY A 342 -12.18 -6.62 -16.13
CA GLY A 342 -13.43 -6.41 -15.41
C GLY A 342 -14.53 -7.34 -15.92
N ASP A 343 -15.71 -6.80 -16.24
CA ASP A 343 -16.83 -7.58 -16.78
C ASP A 343 -16.81 -7.78 -18.29
N ARG A 344 -15.86 -7.12 -18.98
CA ARG A 344 -15.76 -7.18 -20.45
C ARG A 344 -14.82 -8.29 -20.89
N THR A 345 -15.28 -9.20 -21.76
CA THR A 345 -14.43 -10.14 -22.48
C THR A 345 -13.61 -9.37 -23.52
N VAL A 346 -12.28 -9.48 -23.43
CA VAL A 346 -11.34 -8.79 -24.34
C VAL A 346 -10.77 -9.75 -25.36
N LEU A 347 -10.46 -10.98 -24.94
CA LEU A 347 -10.06 -12.08 -25.83
C LEU A 347 -11.07 -13.21 -25.66
N ASP A 348 -11.52 -13.80 -26.78
CA ASP A 348 -12.58 -14.79 -26.80
C ASP A 348 -12.18 -15.99 -27.70
N GLY A 349 -11.78 -17.10 -27.06
CA GLY A 349 -11.44 -18.36 -27.73
C GLY A 349 -10.27 -18.23 -28.71
N VAL A 350 -9.20 -17.58 -28.31
CA VAL A 350 -8.03 -17.35 -29.17
C VAL A 350 -7.19 -18.62 -29.28
N ASP A 351 -7.05 -19.12 -30.52
CA ASP A 351 -6.11 -20.16 -30.90
C ASP A 351 -4.99 -19.54 -31.75
N LEU A 352 -3.72 -19.72 -31.33
CA LEU A 352 -2.57 -19.13 -32.01
C LEU A 352 -1.32 -19.97 -31.75
N VAL A 353 -0.55 -20.24 -32.80
CA VAL A 353 0.75 -20.95 -32.70
C VAL A 353 1.84 -20.07 -33.29
N VAL A 354 2.91 -19.88 -32.52
CA VAL A 354 4.15 -19.27 -32.98
C VAL A 354 5.20 -20.36 -33.06
N PRO A 355 5.63 -20.76 -34.26
CA PRO A 355 6.68 -21.77 -34.41
C PRO A 355 7.99 -21.31 -33.76
N GLY A 356 8.76 -22.26 -33.23
CA GLY A 356 10.04 -21.95 -32.59
C GLY A 356 11.02 -21.27 -33.55
N GLY A 357 11.71 -20.25 -33.05
CA GLY A 357 12.69 -19.46 -33.82
C GLY A 357 12.09 -18.46 -34.83
N THR A 358 10.76 -18.43 -34.98
CA THR A 358 10.07 -17.50 -35.90
C THR A 358 9.56 -16.25 -35.21
N THR A 359 9.21 -15.25 -36.00
CA THR A 359 8.63 -14.00 -35.57
C THR A 359 7.15 -13.94 -35.97
N LEU A 360 6.29 -13.78 -34.98
CA LEU A 360 4.88 -13.45 -35.20
C LEU A 360 4.63 -11.98 -34.87
N ALA A 361 4.06 -11.22 -35.81
CA ALA A 361 3.51 -9.90 -35.52
C ALA A 361 2.02 -9.99 -35.17
N VAL A 362 1.61 -9.38 -34.06
CA VAL A 362 0.20 -9.22 -33.68
C VAL A 362 -0.26 -7.83 -34.09
N VAL A 363 -1.27 -7.77 -34.94
CA VAL A 363 -1.81 -6.55 -35.53
C VAL A 363 -3.31 -6.46 -35.25
N GLY A 364 -3.84 -5.26 -35.04
CA GLY A 364 -5.25 -5.03 -34.80
C GLY A 364 -5.52 -3.59 -34.33
N ARG A 365 -6.78 -3.17 -34.37
CA ARG A 365 -7.19 -1.85 -33.90
C ARG A 365 -6.84 -1.64 -32.43
N SER A 366 -6.79 -0.36 -31.98
CA SER A 366 -6.65 -0.05 -30.55
C SER A 366 -7.79 -0.69 -29.77
N GLY A 367 -7.48 -1.32 -28.63
CA GLY A 367 -8.46 -2.05 -27.83
C GLY A 367 -8.82 -3.46 -28.32
N ALA A 368 -8.21 -3.97 -29.40
CA ALA A 368 -8.45 -5.35 -29.89
C ALA A 368 -7.90 -6.46 -28.96
N GLY A 369 -7.11 -6.13 -27.92
CA GLY A 369 -6.58 -7.09 -26.96
C GLY A 369 -5.12 -7.49 -27.19
N LYS A 370 -4.37 -6.78 -28.06
CA LYS A 370 -2.96 -7.10 -28.39
C LYS A 370 -2.04 -7.18 -27.16
N SER A 371 -2.04 -6.14 -26.30
CA SER A 371 -1.21 -6.12 -25.08
C SER A 371 -1.67 -7.14 -24.04
N LEU A 372 -2.98 -7.46 -23.99
CA LEU A 372 -3.47 -8.55 -23.14
C LEU A 372 -2.97 -9.91 -23.64
N LEU A 373 -2.95 -10.14 -24.96
CA LEU A 373 -2.37 -11.34 -25.55
C LEU A 373 -0.88 -11.44 -25.23
N ALA A 374 -0.11 -10.35 -25.37
CA ALA A 374 1.30 -10.30 -24.98
C ALA A 374 1.52 -10.57 -23.48
N ALA A 375 0.64 -10.03 -22.61
CA ALA A 375 0.67 -10.28 -21.17
C ALA A 375 0.38 -11.75 -20.81
N LEU A 376 -0.55 -12.40 -21.50
CA LEU A 376 -0.85 -13.83 -21.35
C LEU A 376 0.30 -14.70 -21.85
N ALA A 377 0.89 -14.37 -23.01
CA ALA A 377 2.07 -15.06 -23.56
C ALA A 377 3.27 -14.97 -22.61
N GLY A 378 3.47 -13.83 -21.93
CA GLY A 378 4.49 -13.62 -20.91
C GLY A 378 4.09 -14.10 -19.51
N ARG A 379 2.88 -14.62 -19.35
CA ARG A 379 2.29 -14.98 -18.05
C ARG A 379 2.44 -13.87 -17.01
N LEU A 380 2.12 -12.63 -17.38
CA LEU A 380 1.90 -11.52 -16.44
C LEU A 380 0.49 -11.59 -15.84
N THR A 381 -0.41 -12.26 -16.55
CA THR A 381 -1.74 -12.66 -16.10
C THR A 381 -2.06 -14.04 -16.65
N ASP A 382 -2.89 -14.81 -15.96
CA ASP A 382 -3.40 -16.10 -16.44
C ASP A 382 -4.73 -15.88 -17.18
N PRO A 383 -5.08 -16.71 -18.19
CA PRO A 383 -6.37 -16.64 -18.89
C PRO A 383 -7.52 -17.11 -17.98
N ASP A 384 -8.75 -16.62 -18.25
CA ASP A 384 -9.95 -17.11 -17.57
C ASP A 384 -10.37 -18.51 -18.06
N ARG A 385 -10.09 -18.81 -19.35
CA ARG A 385 -10.28 -20.13 -19.96
C ARG A 385 -9.20 -20.39 -20.99
N GLY A 386 -8.98 -21.67 -21.30
CA GLY A 386 -7.91 -22.09 -22.20
C GLY A 386 -6.55 -22.13 -21.52
N GLU A 387 -5.50 -22.33 -22.29
CA GLU A 387 -4.15 -22.47 -21.79
C GLU A 387 -3.11 -21.84 -22.72
N VAL A 388 -1.97 -21.46 -22.15
CA VAL A 388 -0.80 -20.98 -22.88
C VAL A 388 0.36 -21.92 -22.59
N LEU A 389 1.00 -22.42 -23.66
CA LEU A 389 2.09 -23.37 -23.56
C LEU A 389 3.37 -22.80 -24.19
N LEU A 390 4.50 -23.14 -23.59
CA LEU A 390 5.84 -22.92 -24.17
C LEU A 390 6.52 -24.27 -24.35
N ASP A 391 6.95 -24.57 -25.56
CA ASP A 391 7.54 -25.87 -25.93
C ASP A 391 6.67 -27.07 -25.46
N GLY A 392 5.33 -26.93 -25.56
CA GLY A 392 4.36 -27.96 -25.19
C GLY A 392 4.06 -28.04 -23.69
N VAL A 393 4.71 -27.22 -22.84
CA VAL A 393 4.47 -27.22 -21.38
C VAL A 393 3.59 -26.02 -21.00
N PRO A 394 2.46 -26.24 -20.31
CA PRO A 394 1.62 -25.14 -19.82
C PRO A 394 2.40 -24.20 -18.91
N LEU A 395 2.30 -22.88 -19.11
CA LEU A 395 3.06 -21.90 -18.34
C LEU A 395 2.85 -22.01 -16.83
N PRO A 396 1.63 -22.31 -16.30
CA PRO A 396 1.41 -22.53 -14.88
C PRO A 396 2.12 -23.75 -14.29
N ALA A 397 2.45 -24.74 -15.13
CA ALA A 397 3.13 -25.95 -14.69
C ALA A 397 4.64 -25.75 -14.47
N LEU A 398 5.21 -24.65 -14.97
CA LEU A 398 6.63 -24.34 -14.83
C LEU A 398 6.97 -23.70 -13.47
N PRO A 399 8.18 -23.96 -12.93
CA PRO A 399 8.73 -23.19 -11.81
C PRO A 399 8.90 -21.71 -12.22
N ARG A 400 8.64 -20.77 -11.28
CA ARG A 400 8.76 -19.32 -11.54
C ARG A 400 10.12 -18.93 -12.10
N ALA A 401 11.20 -19.49 -11.56
CA ALA A 401 12.56 -19.17 -11.98
C ALA A 401 12.80 -19.58 -13.45
N GLU A 402 12.35 -20.78 -13.83
CA GLU A 402 12.51 -21.31 -15.19
C GLU A 402 11.65 -20.55 -16.20
N LEU A 403 10.39 -20.26 -15.86
CA LEU A 403 9.52 -19.42 -16.67
C LEU A 403 10.13 -18.05 -16.95
N ARG A 404 10.68 -17.39 -15.90
CA ARG A 404 11.32 -16.07 -16.04
C ARG A 404 12.69 -16.11 -16.68
N ALA A 405 13.34 -17.26 -16.71
CA ALA A 405 14.55 -17.48 -17.50
C ALA A 405 14.25 -17.74 -18.99
N ALA A 406 13.08 -18.29 -19.30
CA ALA A 406 12.71 -18.64 -20.67
C ALA A 406 12.07 -17.49 -21.47
N ILE A 407 11.47 -16.49 -20.80
CA ILE A 407 10.70 -15.41 -21.45
C ILE A 407 11.32 -14.05 -21.14
N ALA A 408 11.75 -13.35 -22.18
CA ALA A 408 12.13 -11.94 -22.15
C ALA A 408 10.96 -11.05 -22.60
N GLN A 409 10.79 -9.87 -22.01
CA GLN A 409 9.69 -8.97 -22.38
C GLN A 409 10.13 -7.49 -22.32
N ALA A 410 9.78 -6.73 -23.36
CA ALA A 410 9.88 -5.29 -23.39
C ALA A 410 8.50 -4.64 -23.54
N PHE A 411 8.32 -3.48 -22.92
CA PHE A 411 7.05 -2.75 -22.83
C PHE A 411 7.14 -1.37 -23.47
N ASP A 412 6.00 -0.81 -23.87
CA ASP A 412 5.87 0.57 -24.35
C ASP A 412 6.48 1.59 -23.36
N ARG A 413 6.17 1.46 -22.08
CA ARG A 413 6.65 2.34 -21.01
C ARG A 413 7.43 1.54 -19.97
N PRO A 414 8.72 1.30 -20.21
CA PRO A 414 9.53 0.51 -19.28
C PRO A 414 9.78 1.29 -17.99
N ALA A 415 9.54 0.66 -16.84
CA ALA A 415 10.06 1.16 -15.57
C ALA A 415 11.56 0.91 -15.50
N LEU A 416 12.34 1.95 -15.28
CA LEU A 416 13.78 1.86 -15.08
C LEU A 416 14.04 1.57 -13.60
N LEU A 417 14.27 0.29 -13.28
CA LEU A 417 14.50 -0.21 -11.92
C LEU A 417 15.99 -0.49 -11.74
N GLY A 418 16.58 0.00 -10.68
CA GLY A 418 18.00 -0.16 -10.38
C GLY A 418 18.62 1.13 -9.88
N VAL A 419 19.80 1.06 -9.30
CA VAL A 419 20.53 2.25 -8.84
C VAL A 419 21.18 2.94 -10.04
N THR A 420 21.80 2.15 -10.92
CA THR A 420 22.52 2.61 -12.11
C THR A 420 21.85 2.15 -13.41
N ILE A 421 22.28 2.70 -14.53
CA ILE A 421 21.84 2.24 -15.86
C ILE A 421 22.24 0.79 -16.09
N GLU A 422 23.43 0.37 -15.64
CA GLU A 422 23.86 -1.04 -15.72
C GLU A 422 22.91 -1.94 -14.94
N ASP A 423 22.53 -1.55 -13.70
CA ASP A 423 21.58 -2.31 -12.89
C ASP A 423 20.21 -2.40 -13.56
N THR A 424 19.75 -1.30 -14.19
CA THR A 424 18.47 -1.25 -14.90
C THR A 424 18.41 -2.24 -16.06
N VAL A 425 19.51 -2.42 -16.80
CA VAL A 425 19.58 -3.35 -17.94
C VAL A 425 19.83 -4.77 -17.47
N SER A 426 20.76 -4.99 -16.53
CA SER A 426 21.13 -6.33 -16.05
C SER A 426 20.07 -6.96 -15.15
N LEU A 427 19.40 -6.17 -14.30
CA LEU A 427 18.57 -6.63 -13.16
C LEU A 427 19.27 -7.73 -12.33
N GLY A 428 20.60 -7.65 -12.22
CA GLY A 428 21.43 -8.62 -11.51
C GLY A 428 21.55 -10.00 -12.18
N ARG A 429 21.19 -10.12 -13.49
CA ARG A 429 21.21 -11.39 -14.22
C ARG A 429 22.21 -11.44 -15.35
N ALA A 430 22.50 -10.32 -16.00
CA ALA A 430 23.42 -10.23 -17.12
C ALA A 430 24.79 -9.71 -16.68
N SER A 431 25.86 -10.21 -17.31
CA SER A 431 27.21 -9.68 -17.12
C SER A 431 27.36 -8.29 -17.74
N PRO A 432 28.32 -7.45 -17.28
CA PRO A 432 28.56 -6.13 -17.87
C PRO A 432 28.85 -6.19 -19.39
N ALA A 433 29.51 -7.23 -19.88
CA ALA A 433 29.75 -7.43 -21.31
C ALA A 433 28.43 -7.63 -22.07
N ARG A 434 27.54 -8.47 -21.55
CA ARG A 434 26.23 -8.76 -22.14
C ARG A 434 25.32 -7.51 -22.10
N VAL A 435 25.39 -6.72 -21.03
CA VAL A 435 24.68 -5.43 -20.93
C VAL A 435 25.09 -4.49 -22.07
N ARG A 436 26.39 -4.33 -22.32
CA ARG A 436 26.91 -3.47 -23.40
C ARG A 436 26.51 -3.97 -24.78
N GLU A 437 26.59 -5.29 -25.01
CA GLU A 437 26.13 -5.90 -26.26
C GLU A 437 24.65 -5.65 -26.51
N ALA A 438 23.79 -5.91 -25.51
CA ALA A 438 22.37 -5.67 -25.57
C ALA A 438 22.04 -4.19 -25.78
N ALA A 439 22.78 -3.28 -25.15
CA ALA A 439 22.63 -1.84 -25.32
C ALA A 439 22.99 -1.39 -26.74
N ARG A 440 24.02 -1.98 -27.37
CA ARG A 440 24.37 -1.72 -28.78
C ARG A 440 23.24 -2.19 -29.71
N THR A 441 22.72 -3.40 -29.47
CA THR A 441 21.58 -3.96 -30.23
C THR A 441 20.36 -3.07 -30.13
N ALA A 442 20.07 -2.52 -28.93
CA ALA A 442 18.98 -1.59 -28.68
C ALA A 442 19.28 -0.14 -29.09
N ARG A 443 20.44 0.16 -29.67
CA ARG A 443 20.90 1.53 -29.99
C ARG A 443 20.91 2.45 -28.76
N ALA A 444 21.20 1.90 -27.59
CA ALA A 444 21.30 2.64 -26.34
C ALA A 444 22.75 2.98 -25.95
N ASP A 445 23.76 2.22 -26.39
CA ASP A 445 25.16 2.34 -25.98
C ASP A 445 25.69 3.77 -26.23
N ASP A 446 25.39 4.36 -27.40
CA ASP A 446 25.92 5.67 -27.79
C ASP A 446 25.47 6.80 -26.85
N PHE A 447 24.22 6.85 -26.44
CA PHE A 447 23.76 7.89 -25.52
C PHE A 447 24.18 7.61 -24.07
N VAL A 448 24.20 6.33 -23.64
CA VAL A 448 24.66 5.95 -22.30
C VAL A 448 26.12 6.37 -22.10
N ARG A 449 27.00 6.12 -23.09
CA ARG A 449 28.43 6.48 -23.02
C ARG A 449 28.68 7.99 -23.01
N ARG A 450 27.73 8.81 -23.44
CA ARG A 450 27.81 10.27 -23.38
C ARG A 450 27.41 10.86 -22.01
N LEU A 451 26.80 10.03 -21.14
CA LEU A 451 26.50 10.46 -19.78
C LEU A 451 27.79 10.58 -18.96
N PRO A 452 27.86 11.46 -17.95
CA PRO A 452 29.08 11.70 -17.17
C PRO A 452 29.74 10.43 -16.64
N ASP A 453 28.95 9.52 -16.07
CA ASP A 453 29.43 8.27 -15.48
C ASP A 453 29.09 7.05 -16.37
N GLY A 454 28.64 7.25 -17.62
CA GLY A 454 28.27 6.18 -18.54
C GLY A 454 27.24 5.20 -17.93
N TYR A 455 27.56 3.92 -17.93
CA TYR A 455 26.71 2.87 -17.34
C TYR A 455 26.56 2.94 -15.81
N ALA A 456 27.48 3.61 -15.11
CA ALA A 456 27.41 3.84 -13.67
C ALA A 456 26.53 5.04 -13.29
N THR A 457 26.03 5.80 -14.26
CA THR A 457 25.13 6.94 -14.01
C THR A 457 23.89 6.47 -13.27
N PRO A 458 23.52 7.14 -12.13
CA PRO A 458 22.30 6.84 -11.41
C PRO A 458 21.06 7.06 -12.29
N CYS A 459 20.14 6.10 -12.31
CA CYS A 459 18.92 6.20 -13.13
C CYS A 459 18.04 7.42 -12.78
N ALA A 460 18.07 7.87 -11.53
CA ALA A 460 17.30 9.03 -11.08
C ALA A 460 17.85 10.36 -11.64
N ASP A 461 19.14 10.43 -11.93
CA ASP A 461 19.85 11.63 -12.35
C ASP A 461 20.04 11.71 -13.87
N ALA A 462 19.84 10.60 -14.56
CA ALA A 462 20.01 10.55 -16.01
C ALA A 462 18.77 11.16 -16.71
N PRO A 463 18.95 12.23 -17.52
CA PRO A 463 17.88 12.74 -18.35
C PRO A 463 17.52 11.71 -19.42
N HIS A 464 16.28 11.21 -19.40
CA HIS A 464 15.78 10.26 -20.40
C HIS A 464 14.65 10.88 -21.22
N SER A 465 14.80 10.88 -22.54
CA SER A 465 13.67 11.01 -23.45
C SER A 465 12.83 9.71 -23.43
N GLY A 466 11.57 9.78 -23.84
CA GLY A 466 10.73 8.58 -23.95
C GLY A 466 11.39 7.47 -24.80
N GLY A 467 12.02 7.84 -25.90
CA GLY A 467 12.74 6.90 -26.77
C GLY A 467 14.00 6.31 -26.13
N GLU A 468 14.74 7.08 -25.30
CA GLU A 468 15.91 6.58 -24.57
C GLU A 468 15.51 5.58 -23.49
N ALA A 469 14.46 5.89 -22.72
CA ALA A 469 13.90 4.96 -21.73
C ALA A 469 13.44 3.66 -22.42
N GLN A 470 12.79 3.77 -23.58
CA GLN A 470 12.34 2.61 -24.34
C GLN A 470 13.51 1.75 -24.85
N ARG A 471 14.60 2.38 -25.33
CA ARG A 471 15.83 1.68 -25.73
C ARG A 471 16.51 0.95 -24.56
N LEU A 472 16.52 1.52 -23.35
CA LEU A 472 16.99 0.84 -22.14
C LEU A 472 16.11 -0.35 -21.78
N GLY A 473 14.78 -0.23 -21.93
CA GLY A 473 13.84 -1.33 -21.77
C GLY A 473 14.07 -2.47 -22.78
N LEU A 474 14.36 -2.13 -24.03
CA LEU A 474 14.74 -3.09 -25.07
C LEU A 474 16.09 -3.74 -24.75
N ALA A 475 17.10 -2.96 -24.36
CA ALA A 475 18.41 -3.49 -23.96
C ALA A 475 18.26 -4.52 -22.82
N ARG A 476 17.39 -4.27 -21.83
CA ARG A 476 17.06 -5.22 -20.76
C ARG A 476 16.51 -6.54 -21.32
N ALA A 477 15.57 -6.45 -22.26
CA ALA A 477 14.99 -7.64 -22.87
C ALA A 477 16.03 -8.42 -23.72
N PHE A 478 16.93 -7.73 -24.40
CA PHE A 478 18.00 -8.35 -25.21
C PHE A 478 19.16 -8.90 -24.37
N ALA A 479 19.40 -8.31 -23.19
CA ALA A 479 20.37 -8.85 -22.24
C ALA A 479 19.93 -10.20 -21.65
N HIS A 480 18.62 -10.48 -21.76
CA HIS A 480 18.03 -11.72 -21.29
C HIS A 480 18.12 -12.80 -22.36
N ASP A 481 18.72 -13.94 -22.03
CA ASP A 481 18.92 -15.08 -22.94
C ASP A 481 17.71 -16.04 -22.86
N GLY A 482 16.53 -15.56 -23.28
CA GLY A 482 15.27 -16.30 -23.24
C GLY A 482 14.97 -17.01 -24.57
N ARG A 483 14.13 -18.07 -24.51
CA ARG A 483 13.62 -18.76 -25.71
C ARG A 483 12.54 -17.99 -26.43
N LEU A 484 11.81 -17.16 -25.70
CA LEU A 484 10.72 -16.32 -26.21
C LEU A 484 10.98 -14.85 -25.85
N LEU A 485 10.97 -14.00 -26.87
CA LEU A 485 11.04 -12.55 -26.74
C LEU A 485 9.67 -11.94 -27.08
N ILE A 486 9.11 -11.18 -26.17
CA ILE A 486 7.83 -10.47 -26.36
C ILE A 486 8.10 -8.96 -26.39
N LEU A 487 7.70 -8.32 -27.48
CA LEU A 487 7.77 -6.86 -27.65
C LEU A 487 6.33 -6.30 -27.68
N ASP A 488 5.90 -5.74 -26.54
CA ASP A 488 4.58 -5.14 -26.41
C ASP A 488 4.69 -3.62 -26.59
N ASP A 489 4.46 -3.16 -27.81
CA ASP A 489 4.57 -1.76 -28.24
C ASP A 489 5.94 -1.11 -27.92
N ALA A 490 6.96 -1.93 -27.73
CA ALA A 490 8.27 -1.51 -27.27
C ALA A 490 9.08 -0.68 -28.31
N LEU A 491 8.57 -0.49 -29.51
CA LEU A 491 9.17 0.28 -30.59
C LEU A 491 8.43 1.59 -30.91
N SER A 492 7.32 1.86 -30.27
CA SER A 492 6.34 2.91 -30.63
C SER A 492 6.88 4.36 -30.49
N SER A 493 7.77 4.61 -29.52
CA SER A 493 8.34 5.94 -29.24
C SER A 493 9.69 6.17 -29.92
N LEU A 494 10.13 5.24 -30.76
CA LEU A 494 11.38 5.39 -31.50
C LEU A 494 11.16 6.18 -32.81
N ASP A 495 12.13 6.99 -33.17
CA ASP A 495 12.16 7.60 -34.50
C ASP A 495 12.31 6.50 -35.58
N THR A 496 11.88 6.82 -36.80
CA THR A 496 11.80 5.86 -37.90
C THR A 496 13.14 5.19 -38.24
N ILE A 497 14.26 5.90 -38.08
CA ILE A 497 15.60 5.39 -38.37
C ILE A 497 16.03 4.42 -37.28
N THR A 498 15.91 4.82 -36.01
CA THR A 498 16.24 3.97 -34.85
C THR A 498 15.36 2.74 -34.79
N GLU A 499 14.04 2.87 -35.00
CA GLU A 499 13.11 1.74 -35.06
C GLU A 499 13.53 0.73 -36.14
N ARG A 500 13.85 1.22 -37.35
CA ARG A 500 14.30 0.35 -38.44
C ARG A 500 15.57 -0.42 -38.06
N GLN A 501 16.58 0.27 -37.47
CA GLN A 501 17.84 -0.35 -37.07
C GLN A 501 17.66 -1.39 -35.96
N VAL A 502 16.83 -1.07 -34.93
CA VAL A 502 16.52 -2.01 -33.85
C VAL A 502 15.74 -3.20 -34.40
N THR A 503 14.76 -2.95 -35.28
CA THR A 503 13.99 -4.02 -35.94
C THR A 503 14.92 -4.94 -36.75
N GLU A 504 15.84 -4.39 -37.54
CA GLU A 504 16.84 -5.16 -38.30
C GLU A 504 17.70 -6.04 -37.39
N ALA A 505 18.15 -5.50 -36.26
CA ALA A 505 18.96 -6.26 -35.29
C ALA A 505 18.14 -7.40 -34.63
N VAL A 506 16.89 -7.13 -34.24
CA VAL A 506 16.00 -8.11 -33.59
C VAL A 506 15.62 -9.23 -34.55
N PHE A 507 15.28 -8.91 -35.80
CA PHE A 507 14.80 -9.91 -36.78
C PHE A 507 15.94 -10.68 -37.43
N GLY A 508 17.16 -10.11 -37.49
CA GLY A 508 18.33 -10.73 -38.18
C GLY A 508 19.26 -11.55 -37.29
N ALA A 509 19.45 -11.13 -36.01
CA ALA A 509 20.52 -11.67 -35.17
C ALA A 509 20.07 -12.60 -34.04
N MET A 510 18.76 -12.64 -33.71
CA MET A 510 18.27 -13.40 -32.56
C MET A 510 17.66 -14.74 -32.99
N THR A 511 18.06 -15.83 -32.33
CA THR A 511 17.51 -17.18 -32.58
C THR A 511 16.24 -17.49 -31.79
N ALA A 512 15.87 -16.63 -30.81
CA ALA A 512 14.69 -16.80 -30.00
C ALA A 512 13.39 -16.63 -30.81
N THR A 513 12.32 -17.30 -30.41
CA THR A 513 10.95 -17.04 -30.89
C THR A 513 10.51 -15.64 -30.49
N ARG A 514 9.85 -14.92 -31.39
CA ARG A 514 9.50 -13.51 -31.17
C ARG A 514 8.00 -13.29 -31.36
N LEU A 515 7.38 -12.65 -30.37
CA LEU A 515 6.01 -12.14 -30.44
C LEU A 515 6.07 -10.61 -30.41
N VAL A 516 5.68 -9.95 -31.49
CA VAL A 516 5.81 -8.48 -31.63
C VAL A 516 4.44 -7.87 -31.82
N VAL A 517 4.00 -7.00 -30.93
CA VAL A 517 2.84 -6.15 -31.16
C VAL A 517 3.24 -5.02 -32.10
N ALA A 518 2.66 -5.00 -33.31
CA ALA A 518 3.04 -4.07 -34.37
C ALA A 518 1.92 -3.09 -34.69
N HIS A 519 2.25 -1.80 -34.66
CA HIS A 519 1.36 -0.69 -35.06
C HIS A 519 1.66 -0.17 -36.46
N ARG A 520 2.85 -0.44 -37.00
CA ARG A 520 3.29 0.02 -38.33
C ARG A 520 3.32 -1.15 -39.32
N ALA A 521 2.87 -0.88 -40.54
CA ALA A 521 2.89 -1.87 -41.61
C ALA A 521 4.30 -2.38 -41.91
N ALA A 522 5.32 -1.51 -41.85
CA ALA A 522 6.72 -1.85 -42.07
C ALA A 522 7.25 -2.89 -41.07
N THR A 523 6.86 -2.80 -39.78
CA THR A 523 7.23 -3.78 -38.75
C THR A 523 6.50 -5.12 -38.99
N ALA A 524 5.20 -5.08 -39.31
CA ALA A 524 4.43 -6.28 -39.63
C ALA A 524 4.93 -7.00 -40.89
N ALA A 525 5.42 -6.26 -41.90
CA ALA A 525 5.95 -6.81 -43.16
C ALA A 525 7.26 -7.59 -42.96
N ARG A 526 8.00 -7.38 -41.89
CA ARG A 526 9.25 -8.08 -41.57
C ARG A 526 9.07 -9.38 -40.80
N ALA A 527 7.87 -9.57 -40.20
CA ALA A 527 7.57 -10.79 -39.48
C ALA A 527 7.34 -11.97 -40.44
N ASP A 528 7.74 -13.18 -40.00
CA ASP A 528 7.51 -14.40 -40.77
C ASP A 528 6.01 -14.65 -40.98
N THR A 529 5.22 -14.37 -39.93
CA THR A 529 3.77 -14.45 -39.95
C THR A 529 3.14 -13.29 -39.17
N VAL A 530 1.90 -12.97 -39.53
CA VAL A 530 1.11 -11.94 -38.89
C VAL A 530 -0.22 -12.55 -38.40
N ALA A 531 -0.56 -12.32 -37.15
CA ALA A 531 -1.89 -12.60 -36.61
C ALA A 531 -2.71 -11.31 -36.59
N TRP A 532 -3.80 -11.27 -37.32
CA TRP A 532 -4.74 -10.15 -37.31
C TRP A 532 -5.79 -10.39 -36.26
N LEU A 533 -5.76 -9.58 -35.20
CA LEU A 533 -6.70 -9.60 -34.09
C LEU A 533 -7.79 -8.57 -34.32
N ASP A 534 -9.04 -9.01 -34.30
CA ASP A 534 -10.22 -8.15 -34.47
C ASP A 534 -11.36 -8.63 -33.56
N GLY A 535 -11.99 -7.71 -32.80
CA GLY A 535 -13.06 -8.04 -31.87
C GLY A 535 -12.71 -9.10 -30.81
N GLY A 536 -11.44 -9.16 -30.39
CA GLY A 536 -10.97 -10.13 -29.39
C GLY A 536 -10.68 -11.54 -29.93
N ARG A 537 -10.77 -11.76 -31.24
CA ARG A 537 -10.53 -13.05 -31.92
C ARG A 537 -9.44 -12.93 -32.97
N VAL A 538 -8.73 -14.01 -33.23
CA VAL A 538 -7.81 -14.09 -34.37
C VAL A 538 -8.64 -14.25 -35.62
N ARG A 539 -8.69 -13.21 -36.45
CA ARG A 539 -9.45 -13.20 -37.69
C ARG A 539 -8.73 -13.91 -38.82
N ALA A 540 -7.42 -13.76 -38.89
CA ALA A 540 -6.60 -14.44 -39.90
C ALA A 540 -5.13 -14.50 -39.44
N VAL A 541 -4.43 -15.53 -39.88
CA VAL A 541 -2.98 -15.71 -39.74
C VAL A 541 -2.39 -15.96 -41.14
N GLY A 542 -1.30 -15.25 -41.48
CA GLY A 542 -0.65 -15.39 -42.77
C GLY A 542 0.51 -14.42 -42.91
N THR A 543 1.16 -14.40 -44.08
CA THR A 543 2.18 -13.38 -44.34
C THR A 543 1.56 -12.01 -44.52
N HIS A 544 2.31 -10.94 -44.22
CA HIS A 544 1.84 -9.57 -44.41
C HIS A 544 1.29 -9.34 -45.84
N ALA A 545 2.00 -9.85 -46.86
CA ALA A 545 1.60 -9.75 -48.27
C ALA A 545 0.24 -10.42 -48.58
N GLN A 546 0.00 -11.58 -47.98
CA GLN A 546 -1.30 -12.27 -48.10
C GLN A 546 -2.45 -11.47 -47.47
N LEU A 547 -2.24 -11.02 -46.21
CA LEU A 547 -3.26 -10.26 -45.47
C LEU A 547 -3.48 -8.86 -46.04
N TRP A 548 -2.48 -8.25 -46.68
CA TRP A 548 -2.59 -6.93 -47.32
C TRP A 548 -3.61 -6.87 -48.44
N ARG A 549 -3.94 -8.01 -49.02
CA ARG A 549 -5.00 -8.12 -50.03
C ARG A 549 -6.40 -7.84 -49.48
N THR A 550 -6.56 -8.00 -48.16
CA THR A 550 -7.85 -7.78 -47.48
C THR A 550 -7.98 -6.29 -47.08
N ALA A 551 -9.07 -5.66 -47.52
CA ALA A 551 -9.35 -4.24 -47.23
C ALA A 551 -9.43 -3.97 -45.73
N GLY A 552 -10.04 -4.84 -44.93
CA GLY A 552 -10.14 -4.71 -43.47
C GLY A 552 -8.77 -4.72 -42.76
N TYR A 553 -7.80 -5.50 -43.26
CA TYR A 553 -6.46 -5.52 -42.73
C TYR A 553 -5.73 -4.21 -43.04
N ARG A 554 -5.82 -3.69 -44.26
CA ARG A 554 -5.25 -2.38 -44.64
C ARG A 554 -5.82 -1.26 -43.77
N ALA A 555 -7.12 -1.29 -43.50
CA ALA A 555 -7.78 -0.30 -42.64
C ALA A 555 -7.28 -0.25 -41.19
N VAL A 556 -6.60 -1.29 -40.69
CA VAL A 556 -5.97 -1.28 -39.36
C VAL A 556 -4.82 -0.28 -39.30
N PHE A 557 -4.06 -0.13 -40.39
CA PHE A 557 -2.92 0.77 -40.47
C PHE A 557 -3.35 2.20 -40.90
N ALA A 558 -4.38 2.32 -41.74
CA ALA A 558 -4.92 3.61 -42.15
C ALA A 558 -5.53 4.43 -41.00
N ALA A 559 -6.06 3.76 -39.98
CA ALA A 559 -6.58 4.41 -38.77
C ALA A 559 -5.46 5.00 -37.84
N GLY A 560 -4.18 4.70 -38.09
CA GLY A 560 -3.01 5.25 -37.39
C GLY A 560 -2.35 6.41 -38.14
N GLU A 561 -2.66 6.59 -39.42
CA GLU A 561 -2.28 7.72 -40.25
C GLU A 561 -3.47 8.69 -40.33
N GLU A 562 -3.76 9.46 -39.28
CA GLU A 562 -4.51 10.71 -39.46
C GLU A 562 -3.68 11.62 -40.37
N PRO A 563 -4.24 12.09 -41.52
CA PRO A 563 -3.53 13.02 -42.35
C PRO A 563 -3.26 14.29 -41.51
N GLY A 564 -1.99 14.55 -41.26
CA GLY A 564 -1.57 15.82 -40.67
C GLY A 564 -2.24 16.96 -41.41
N ALA A 565 -2.84 17.87 -40.66
CA ALA A 565 -3.39 19.14 -41.14
C ALA A 565 -2.29 19.94 -41.83
N GLY A 566 -2.07 19.68 -43.11
CA GLY A 566 -0.99 20.26 -43.91
C GLY A 566 -1.26 20.30 -45.42
N ALA A 567 -2.54 20.19 -45.84
CA ALA A 567 -2.88 20.32 -47.25
C ALA A 567 -4.28 20.95 -47.43
N GLN A 568 -4.47 22.16 -46.95
CA GLN A 568 -5.53 23.08 -47.34
C GLN A 568 -5.05 24.52 -47.17
N ALA A 569 -4.11 24.95 -48.01
CA ALA A 569 -3.79 26.34 -48.24
C ALA A 569 -3.27 26.46 -49.66
N ASP A 570 -4.14 26.29 -50.64
CA ASP A 570 -4.02 26.89 -51.95
C ASP A 570 -5.33 26.68 -52.73
N ALA A 571 -6.30 27.54 -52.49
CA ALA A 571 -7.40 27.82 -53.42
C ALA A 571 -8.01 29.19 -53.07
N GLY A 572 -7.59 30.21 -53.81
CA GLY A 572 -8.49 31.33 -54.20
C GLY A 572 -8.59 32.51 -53.25
N VAL A 573 -7.55 33.34 -53.19
CA VAL A 573 -7.74 34.76 -52.92
C VAL A 573 -8.14 35.43 -54.25
N THR A 574 -9.41 35.72 -54.44
CA THR A 574 -9.89 36.79 -55.35
C THR A 574 -10.43 37.91 -54.49
N ALA A 575 -9.84 39.04 -54.68
CA ALA A 575 -10.17 40.33 -54.08
C ALA A 575 -11.56 40.79 -54.49
N GLU A 576 -12.35 41.34 -53.57
CA GLU A 576 -13.27 42.46 -53.85
C GLU A 576 -13.16 43.49 -52.72
N ALA A 577 -12.91 44.69 -53.23
CA ALA A 577 -12.73 45.90 -52.44
C ALA A 577 -14.06 46.64 -52.22
N GLY A 578 -14.20 47.26 -51.04
CA GLY A 578 -14.90 48.54 -50.80
C GLY A 578 -16.34 48.45 -50.25
N PRO A 579 -16.90 49.57 -49.73
CA PRO A 579 -16.25 50.57 -48.89
C PRO A 579 -17.07 50.90 -47.58
N GLU A 580 -16.41 51.68 -46.72
CA GLU A 580 -16.89 52.69 -45.76
C GLU A 580 -18.31 52.68 -45.18
N GLY A 581 -18.38 52.86 -43.88
CA GLY A 581 -19.59 53.31 -43.20
C GLY A 581 -19.51 53.34 -41.66
N ARG A 582 -18.92 54.35 -41.09
CA ARG A 582 -19.24 55.10 -39.85
C ARG A 582 -20.34 54.49 -38.93
N ARG A 583 -20.06 54.12 -37.70
CA ARG A 583 -20.32 54.98 -36.50
C ARG A 583 -19.72 54.30 -35.27
#